data_ce39842df578f9bcadd0b8b6eec65daa
#
_entry.id   ce39842df578f9bcadd0b8b6eec65daa
#
_cell.length_a   1.000
_cell.length_b   1.000
_cell.length_c   1.000
_cell.angle_alpha   90.00
_cell.angle_beta   90.00
_cell.angle_gamma   90.00
#
_symmetry.space_group_name_H-M   'P 1'
#
loop_
_entity.id
_entity.type
_entity.pdbx_description
1 polymer ?
#
loop_
_entity_poly.entity_id
_entity_poly.type
_entity_poly.pdbx_seq_one_letter_code
_entity_poly.pdbx_strand_id
1 'polypeptide(L)'
;MQMNDSRSVPASRDKVWAALNDPDILRQCIPGCQSLEMTSPTDMTAKVVIKVGPVKATFSGKVTLSDLNPPIGYRITGEGSGGVAGFAKGGAAIRLEAAGEHETILHYEVESQIGGKLAQLGGRLIDSTAKKLAGEFFTKFGAVVSAS
;
A
#
# COMPACT_ATOMS: atom_id res chain seq x y z
N MET A 1 -1.67 14.94 0.38
CA MET A 1 -1.68 14.18 -0.87
C MET A 1 -2.93 13.32 -0.93
N GLN A 2 -3.60 13.31 -2.06
CA GLN A 2 -4.74 12.43 -2.30
C GLN A 2 -4.52 11.70 -3.60
N MET A 3 -4.91 10.41 -3.64
CA MET A 3 -4.78 9.59 -4.83
C MET A 3 -5.95 8.60 -4.89
N ASN A 4 -6.70 8.65 -5.99
CA ASN A 4 -7.82 7.74 -6.22
C ASN A 4 -7.60 7.06 -7.56
N ASP A 5 -7.70 5.74 -7.59
CA ASP A 5 -7.51 4.99 -8.82
C ASP A 5 -8.15 3.62 -8.70
N SER A 6 -8.12 2.88 -9.79
CA SER A 6 -8.55 1.49 -9.82
C SER A 6 -7.59 0.66 -10.67
N ARG A 7 -7.48 -0.62 -10.32
CA ARG A 7 -6.60 -1.56 -11.01
C ARG A 7 -7.32 -2.87 -11.25
N SER A 8 -7.14 -3.43 -12.43
CA SER A 8 -7.59 -4.78 -12.73
C SER A 8 -6.56 -5.79 -12.20
N VAL A 9 -7.04 -6.79 -11.49
CA VAL A 9 -6.21 -7.88 -10.96
C VAL A 9 -6.72 -9.18 -11.56
N PRO A 10 -5.86 -9.99 -12.23
CA PRO A 10 -6.28 -11.20 -12.92
C PRO A 10 -6.46 -12.39 -11.96
N ALA A 11 -7.39 -12.28 -11.03
CA ALA A 11 -7.75 -13.30 -10.06
C ALA A 11 -9.14 -13.04 -9.50
N SER A 12 -9.76 -14.06 -8.92
CA SER A 12 -11.07 -13.93 -8.29
C SER A 12 -11.01 -12.98 -7.08
N ARG A 13 -12.16 -12.41 -6.73
CA ARG A 13 -12.26 -11.49 -5.59
C ARG A 13 -11.80 -12.14 -4.28
N ASP A 14 -12.15 -13.38 -4.04
CA ASP A 14 -11.74 -14.10 -2.84
C ASP A 14 -10.23 -14.29 -2.79
N LYS A 15 -9.63 -14.59 -3.92
CA LYS A 15 -8.18 -14.74 -4.06
C LYS A 15 -7.45 -13.42 -3.81
N VAL A 16 -7.96 -12.34 -4.36
CA VAL A 16 -7.40 -11.00 -4.17
C VAL A 16 -7.50 -10.59 -2.70
N TRP A 17 -8.66 -10.84 -2.08
CA TRP A 17 -8.85 -10.56 -0.66
C TRP A 17 -7.83 -11.30 0.20
N ALA A 18 -7.68 -12.61 -0.01
CA ALA A 18 -6.74 -13.42 0.75
C ALA A 18 -5.30 -12.92 0.58
N ALA A 19 -4.92 -12.56 -0.63
CA ALA A 19 -3.57 -12.06 -0.92
C ALA A 19 -3.29 -10.70 -0.27
N LEU A 20 -4.27 -9.80 -0.25
CA LEU A 20 -4.14 -8.48 0.40
C LEU A 20 -3.98 -8.60 1.92
N ASN A 21 -4.43 -9.70 2.50
CA ASN A 21 -4.33 -9.95 3.93
C ASN A 21 -3.21 -10.95 4.29
N ASP A 22 -2.38 -11.29 3.31
CA ASP A 22 -1.25 -12.19 3.50
C ASP A 22 0.04 -11.38 3.63
N PRO A 23 0.67 -11.33 4.81
CA PRO A 23 1.86 -10.52 5.02
C PRO A 23 3.05 -10.95 4.16
N ASP A 24 3.17 -12.22 3.80
CA ASP A 24 4.26 -12.69 2.95
C ASP A 24 4.10 -12.16 1.52
N ILE A 25 2.89 -12.13 1.01
CA ILE A 25 2.60 -11.57 -0.31
C ILE A 25 2.84 -10.05 -0.30
N LEU A 26 2.34 -9.36 0.72
CA LEU A 26 2.54 -7.91 0.84
C LEU A 26 4.02 -7.55 0.90
N ARG A 27 4.81 -8.31 1.67
CA ARG A 27 6.24 -8.08 1.77
C ARG A 27 6.95 -8.20 0.42
N GLN A 28 6.52 -9.14 -0.41
CA GLN A 28 7.09 -9.32 -1.75
C GLN A 28 6.70 -8.20 -2.71
N CYS A 29 5.50 -7.66 -2.56
CA CYS A 29 4.93 -6.73 -3.53
C CYS A 29 5.21 -5.27 -3.21
N ILE A 30 5.38 -4.91 -1.94
CA ILE A 30 5.66 -3.53 -1.54
C ILE A 30 7.11 -3.19 -1.93
N PRO A 31 7.31 -2.19 -2.81
CA PRO A 31 8.66 -1.82 -3.23
C PRO A 31 9.52 -1.37 -2.07
N GLY A 32 10.71 -1.93 -1.96
CA GLY A 32 11.66 -1.58 -0.91
C GLY A 32 11.35 -2.14 0.47
N CYS A 33 10.34 -2.99 0.59
CA CYS A 33 9.98 -3.58 1.88
C CYS A 33 11.05 -4.55 2.36
N GLN A 34 11.60 -4.28 3.54
CA GLN A 34 12.63 -5.11 4.16
C GLN A 34 12.04 -6.06 5.19
N SER A 35 10.99 -5.64 5.88
CA SER A 35 10.29 -6.48 6.85
C SER A 35 8.84 -6.05 6.95
N LEU A 36 7.97 -7.00 7.22
CA LEU A 36 6.57 -6.77 7.48
C LEU A 36 6.09 -7.87 8.41
N GLU A 37 5.58 -7.49 9.59
CA GLU A 37 5.18 -8.43 10.63
C GLU A 37 3.81 -8.07 11.16
N MET A 38 2.95 -9.09 11.30
CA MET A 38 1.67 -8.94 11.97
C MET A 38 1.90 -8.96 13.48
N THR A 39 1.44 -7.92 14.17
CA THR A 39 1.50 -7.82 15.63
C THR A 39 0.16 -8.21 16.26
N SER A 40 -0.91 -8.21 15.47
CA SER A 40 -2.24 -8.69 15.82
C SER A 40 -2.97 -9.03 14.52
N PRO A 41 -4.20 -9.57 14.55
CA PRO A 41 -4.96 -9.81 13.31
C PRO A 41 -5.23 -8.58 12.47
N THR A 42 -5.17 -7.38 13.06
CA THR A 42 -5.46 -6.12 12.36
C THR A 42 -4.30 -5.13 12.37
N ASP A 43 -3.20 -5.45 13.04
CA ASP A 43 -2.06 -4.53 13.16
C ASP A 43 -0.80 -5.16 12.59
N MET A 44 -0.03 -4.34 11.90
CA MET A 44 1.26 -4.77 11.37
C MET A 44 2.31 -3.67 11.49
N THR A 45 3.57 -4.07 11.52
CA THR A 45 4.70 -3.16 11.45
C THR A 45 5.52 -3.49 10.22
N ALA A 46 6.14 -2.47 9.63
CA ALA A 46 6.94 -2.66 8.43
C ALA A 46 8.14 -1.72 8.41
N LYS A 47 9.20 -2.16 7.74
CA LYS A 47 10.34 -1.31 7.39
C LYS A 47 10.45 -1.29 5.88
N VAL A 48 10.47 -0.08 5.31
CA VAL A 48 10.47 0.12 3.87
C VAL A 48 11.52 1.16 3.51
N VAL A 49 12.37 0.84 2.55
CA VAL A 49 13.33 1.81 2.00
C VAL A 49 12.64 2.53 0.85
N ILE A 50 12.53 3.85 0.97
CA ILE A 50 11.87 4.69 -0.02
C ILE A 50 12.84 5.76 -0.51
N LYS A 51 12.84 5.99 -1.81
CA LYS A 51 13.60 7.06 -2.44
C LYS A 51 12.64 8.04 -3.10
N VAL A 52 12.73 9.30 -2.68
CA VAL A 52 11.93 10.41 -3.24
C VAL A 52 12.91 11.48 -3.70
N GLY A 53 13.18 11.56 -5.02
CA GLY A 53 14.19 12.44 -5.54
C GLY A 53 15.55 12.18 -4.90
N PRO A 54 16.22 13.20 -4.33
CA PRO A 54 17.53 13.03 -3.70
C PRO A 54 17.46 12.42 -2.29
N VAL A 55 16.25 12.25 -1.71
CA VAL A 55 16.09 11.72 -0.36
C VAL A 55 15.86 10.23 -0.42
N LYS A 56 16.73 9.47 0.26
CA LYS A 56 16.58 8.03 0.45
C LYS A 56 16.61 7.74 1.93
N ALA A 57 15.61 7.04 2.44
CA ALA A 57 15.52 6.72 3.86
C ALA A 57 14.80 5.42 4.11
N THR A 58 15.07 4.83 5.28
CA THR A 58 14.32 3.68 5.79
C THR A 58 13.21 4.21 6.68
N PHE A 59 11.97 3.89 6.32
CA PHE A 59 10.80 4.24 7.09
C PHE A 59 10.33 3.06 7.90
N SER A 60 10.11 3.31 9.19
CA SER A 60 9.49 2.33 10.10
C SER A 60 8.05 2.76 10.31
N GLY A 61 7.11 1.87 10.03
CA GLY A 61 5.70 2.21 10.04
C GLY A 61 4.85 1.22 10.80
N LYS A 62 3.68 1.70 11.21
CA LYS A 62 2.59 0.91 11.78
C LYS A 62 1.37 1.06 10.92
N VAL A 63 0.68 -0.05 10.70
CA VAL A 63 -0.54 -0.09 9.88
C VAL A 63 -1.62 -0.80 10.66
N THR A 64 -2.82 -0.23 10.67
CA THR A 64 -4.00 -0.82 11.30
C THR A 64 -5.09 -1.00 10.25
N LEU A 65 -5.67 -2.18 10.21
CA LEU A 65 -6.82 -2.50 9.36
C LEU A 65 -8.10 -2.29 10.17
N SER A 66 -9.10 -1.69 9.54
CA SER A 66 -10.40 -1.45 10.16
C SER A 66 -11.52 -1.60 9.13
N ASP A 67 -12.77 -1.62 9.62
CA ASP A 67 -13.96 -1.74 8.78
C ASP A 67 -13.88 -2.94 7.83
N LEU A 68 -13.35 -4.07 8.33
CA LEU A 68 -13.18 -5.29 7.55
C LEU A 68 -14.53 -5.86 7.14
N ASN A 69 -14.75 -5.95 5.84
CA ASN A 69 -15.96 -6.52 5.24
C ASN A 69 -15.55 -7.50 4.14
N PRO A 70 -15.10 -8.72 4.51
CA PRO A 70 -14.62 -9.70 3.53
C PRO A 70 -15.73 -10.18 2.60
N PRO A 71 -15.49 -10.36 1.32
CA PRO A 71 -14.29 -10.00 0.57
C PRO A 71 -14.43 -8.65 -0.18
N ILE A 72 -15.22 -7.73 0.36
CA ILE A 72 -15.67 -6.51 -0.33
C ILE A 72 -14.71 -5.34 -0.11
N GLY A 73 -14.26 -5.11 1.12
CA GLY A 73 -13.39 -3.97 1.36
C GLY A 73 -12.97 -3.79 2.80
N TYR A 74 -12.12 -2.78 3.02
CA TYR A 74 -11.62 -2.42 4.34
C TYR A 74 -10.91 -1.06 4.28
N ARG A 75 -10.54 -0.56 5.45
CA ARG A 75 -9.74 0.66 5.58
C ARG A 75 -8.37 0.32 6.15
N ILE A 76 -7.37 1.05 5.66
CA ILE A 76 -6.01 1.00 6.16
C ILE A 76 -5.70 2.36 6.78
N THR A 77 -5.17 2.37 8.00
CA THR A 77 -4.64 3.58 8.62
C THR A 77 -3.18 3.31 8.95
N GLY A 78 -2.30 4.24 8.60
CA GLY A 78 -0.88 4.01 8.79
C GLY A 78 -0.10 5.28 9.08
N GLU A 79 1.04 5.09 9.72
CA GLU A 79 2.03 6.13 9.94
C GLU A 79 3.43 5.55 9.86
N GLY A 80 4.36 6.32 9.34
CA GLY A 80 5.75 5.91 9.21
C GLY A 80 6.69 7.07 9.46
N SER A 81 7.83 6.77 10.04
CA SER A 81 8.88 7.76 10.31
C SER A 81 10.20 7.31 9.71
N GLY A 82 10.87 8.24 9.03
CA GLY A 82 12.20 8.07 8.47
C GLY A 82 13.27 8.90 9.17
N GLY A 83 13.04 9.25 10.43
CA GLY A 83 13.97 10.07 11.19
C GLY A 83 14.09 11.48 10.59
N VAL A 84 15.32 11.89 10.26
CA VAL A 84 15.58 13.23 9.69
C VAL A 84 14.93 13.43 8.33
N ALA A 85 14.60 12.35 7.61
CA ALA A 85 13.93 12.45 6.32
C ALA A 85 12.47 12.90 6.45
N GLY A 86 11.86 12.72 7.62
CA GLY A 86 10.51 13.15 7.87
C GLY A 86 9.56 12.01 8.19
N PHE A 87 8.27 12.27 8.01
CA PHE A 87 7.24 11.30 8.33
C PHE A 87 6.10 11.34 7.31
N ALA A 88 5.31 10.27 7.30
CA ALA A 88 4.08 10.19 6.54
C ALA A 88 3.01 9.51 7.40
N LYS A 89 1.79 10.02 7.33
CA LYS A 89 0.64 9.36 7.97
C LYS A 89 -0.58 9.53 7.10
N GLY A 90 -1.48 8.57 7.16
CA GLY A 90 -2.69 8.66 6.36
C GLY A 90 -3.50 7.40 6.38
N GLY A 91 -4.41 7.30 5.44
CA GLY A 91 -5.30 6.17 5.32
C GLY A 91 -5.67 5.88 3.88
N ALA A 92 -6.21 4.69 3.69
CA ALA A 92 -6.72 4.26 2.41
C ALA A 92 -8.01 3.47 2.59
N ALA A 93 -8.94 3.65 1.68
CA ALA A 93 -10.12 2.80 1.56
C ALA A 93 -9.92 1.89 0.36
N ILE A 94 -10.10 0.60 0.58
CA ILE A 94 -9.95 -0.43 -0.46
C ILE A 94 -11.32 -1.07 -0.68
N ARG A 95 -11.71 -1.19 -1.97
CA ARG A 95 -12.95 -1.87 -2.35
C ARG A 95 -12.67 -2.80 -3.53
N LEU A 96 -13.13 -4.03 -3.42
CA LEU A 96 -12.97 -5.04 -4.45
C LEU A 96 -14.30 -5.29 -5.15
N GLU A 97 -14.28 -5.17 -6.47
CA GLU A 97 -15.43 -5.42 -7.32
C GLU A 97 -15.16 -6.65 -8.18
N ALA A 98 -16.03 -7.66 -8.07
CA ALA A 98 -15.89 -8.85 -8.91
C ALA A 98 -16.24 -8.51 -10.34
N ALA A 99 -15.31 -8.72 -11.26
CA ALA A 99 -15.48 -8.47 -12.69
C ALA A 99 -15.52 -9.78 -13.50
N GLY A 100 -15.62 -10.92 -12.81
CA GLY A 100 -15.64 -12.25 -13.38
C GLY A 100 -15.01 -13.25 -12.44
N GLU A 101 -14.98 -14.52 -12.85
CA GLU A 101 -14.40 -15.60 -12.02
C GLU A 101 -12.89 -15.45 -11.85
N HIS A 102 -12.24 -14.75 -12.79
CA HIS A 102 -10.79 -14.61 -12.83
C HIS A 102 -10.34 -13.17 -12.95
N GLU A 103 -11.21 -12.23 -12.59
CA GLU A 103 -10.87 -10.82 -12.63
C GLU A 103 -11.56 -10.05 -11.50
N THR A 104 -10.80 -9.15 -10.88
CA THR A 104 -11.28 -8.25 -9.82
C THR A 104 -10.82 -6.84 -10.16
N ILE A 105 -11.71 -5.87 -9.98
CA ILE A 105 -11.31 -4.47 -10.03
C ILE A 105 -11.10 -3.99 -8.60
N LEU A 106 -9.87 -3.58 -8.30
CA LEU A 106 -9.51 -3.03 -7.00
C LEU A 106 -9.58 -1.52 -7.08
N HIS A 107 -10.47 -0.93 -6.28
CA HIS A 107 -10.60 0.52 -6.16
C HIS A 107 -9.91 0.98 -4.89
N TYR A 108 -9.13 2.06 -4.98
CA TYR A 108 -8.49 2.60 -3.78
C TYR A 108 -8.56 4.12 -3.75
N GLU A 109 -8.74 4.64 -2.55
CA GLU A 109 -8.70 6.06 -2.24
C GLU A 109 -7.69 6.25 -1.13
N VAL A 110 -6.68 7.08 -1.39
CA VAL A 110 -5.59 7.32 -0.45
C VAL A 110 -5.55 8.79 -0.10
N GLU A 111 -5.41 9.07 1.20
CA GLU A 111 -5.08 10.42 1.68
C GLU A 111 -3.91 10.32 2.63
N SER A 112 -2.99 11.27 2.55
CA SER A 112 -1.83 11.27 3.43
C SER A 112 -1.32 12.68 3.71
N GLN A 113 -0.64 12.80 4.86
CA GLN A 113 0.08 13.99 5.27
C GLN A 113 1.56 13.65 5.34
N ILE A 114 2.37 14.47 4.71
CA ILE A 114 3.82 14.29 4.63
C ILE A 114 4.47 15.45 5.37
N GLY A 115 5.46 15.17 6.21
CA GLY A 115 6.18 16.20 6.96
C GLY A 115 7.69 16.02 6.90
N GLY A 116 8.41 17.02 7.42
CA GLY A 116 9.86 17.02 7.45
C GLY A 116 10.50 17.32 6.09
N LYS A 117 11.69 16.78 5.87
CA LYS A 117 12.44 16.99 4.60
C LYS A 117 11.65 16.53 3.38
N LEU A 118 10.89 15.45 3.48
CA LEU A 118 10.08 14.97 2.38
C LEU A 118 9.11 16.05 1.89
N ALA A 119 8.43 16.73 2.82
CA ALA A 119 7.47 17.78 2.47
C ALA A 119 8.12 18.92 1.68
N GLN A 120 9.39 19.19 1.94
CA GLN A 120 10.14 20.25 1.28
C GLN A 120 10.44 19.95 -0.19
N LEU A 121 10.33 18.70 -0.61
CA LEU A 121 10.55 18.29 -2.00
C LEU A 121 9.43 18.74 -2.94
N GLY A 122 8.27 19.11 -2.39
CA GLY A 122 7.13 19.58 -3.14
C GLY A 122 6.13 18.51 -3.50
N GLY A 123 4.86 18.92 -3.62
CA GLY A 123 3.75 17.99 -3.86
C GLY A 123 3.85 17.23 -5.17
N ARG A 124 4.37 17.87 -6.23
CA ARG A 124 4.49 17.22 -7.54
C ARG A 124 5.41 15.98 -7.48
N LEU A 125 6.57 16.11 -6.82
CA LEU A 125 7.52 15.01 -6.70
C LEU A 125 6.94 13.90 -5.79
N ILE A 126 6.27 14.29 -4.71
CA ILE A 126 5.61 13.34 -3.81
C ILE A 126 4.51 12.57 -4.56
N ASP A 127 3.66 13.25 -5.30
CA ASP A 127 2.57 12.64 -6.05
C ASP A 127 3.09 11.68 -7.13
N SER A 128 4.12 12.08 -7.88
CA SER A 128 4.69 11.23 -8.91
C SER A 128 5.36 9.98 -8.33
N THR A 129 6.03 10.12 -7.18
CA THR A 129 6.64 9.00 -6.47
C THR A 129 5.56 8.03 -5.96
N ALA A 130 4.49 8.56 -5.36
CA ALA A 130 3.39 7.73 -4.88
C ALA A 130 2.75 6.92 -6.00
N LYS A 131 2.53 7.53 -7.16
CA LYS A 131 1.98 6.84 -8.33
C LYS A 131 2.92 5.76 -8.85
N LYS A 132 4.22 6.03 -8.87
CA LYS A 132 5.23 5.06 -9.28
C LYS A 132 5.24 3.85 -8.33
N LEU A 133 5.24 4.09 -7.02
CA LEU A 133 5.24 3.02 -6.02
C LEU A 133 3.96 2.19 -6.09
N ALA A 134 2.81 2.83 -6.26
CA ALA A 134 1.54 2.12 -6.44
C ALA A 134 1.57 1.25 -7.70
N GLY A 135 2.09 1.77 -8.81
CA GLY A 135 2.23 1.01 -10.05
C GLY A 135 3.11 -0.21 -9.90
N GLU A 136 4.25 -0.07 -9.24
CA GLU A 136 5.17 -1.19 -8.97
C GLU A 136 4.52 -2.24 -8.07
N PHE A 137 3.81 -1.77 -7.02
CA PHE A 137 3.09 -2.68 -6.13
C PHE A 137 2.07 -3.51 -6.91
N PHE A 138 1.19 -2.87 -7.68
CA PHE A 138 0.12 -3.58 -8.38
C PHE A 138 0.62 -4.47 -9.51
N THR A 139 1.69 -4.10 -10.18
CA THR A 139 2.31 -4.95 -11.19
C THR A 139 2.81 -6.26 -10.56
N LYS A 140 3.51 -6.16 -9.45
CA LYS A 140 4.02 -7.34 -8.73
C LYS A 140 2.88 -8.13 -8.10
N PHE A 141 1.93 -7.45 -7.49
CA PHE A 141 0.78 -8.07 -6.84
C PHE A 141 -0.05 -8.88 -7.84
N GLY A 142 -0.35 -8.29 -9.00
CA GLY A 142 -1.07 -8.99 -10.05
C GLY A 142 -0.35 -10.25 -10.53
N ALA A 143 0.97 -10.18 -10.69
CA ALA A 143 1.77 -11.33 -11.09
C ALA A 143 1.77 -12.44 -10.03
N VAL A 144 1.92 -12.09 -8.77
CA VAL A 144 1.96 -13.06 -7.66
C VAL A 144 0.60 -13.72 -7.48
N VAL A 145 -0.48 -12.95 -7.51
CA VAL A 145 -1.83 -13.46 -7.27
C VAL A 145 -2.30 -14.33 -8.43
N SER A 146 -1.97 -13.96 -9.68
CA SER A 146 -2.38 -14.74 -10.85
C SER A 146 -1.62 -16.07 -10.96
N ALA A 147 -0.43 -16.16 -10.40
CA ALA A 147 0.38 -17.37 -10.43
C ALA A 147 0.00 -18.40 -9.35
N SER A 148 -0.84 -18.01 -8.40
CA SER A 148 -1.19 -18.87 -7.26
C SER A 148 -2.46 -19.70 -7.48
#